data_212b9f3c41c2da69158d3f91fdbe0ff2
#
_entry.id   212b9f3c41c2da69158d3f91fdbe0ff2
#
_cell.length_a   1.000
_cell.length_b   1.000
_cell.length_c   1.000
_cell.angle_alpha   90.00
_cell.angle_beta   90.00
_cell.angle_gamma   90.00
#
_symmetry.space_group_name_H-M   'P 1'
#
loop_
_entity.id
_entity.type
_entity.pdbx_description
1 polymer ?
#
loop_
_entity_poly.entity_id
_entity_poly.type
_entity_poly.pdbx_seq_one_letter_code
_entity_poly.pdbx_strand_id
1 'polypeptide(L)'
;EYVSNKVTATDLKANTTYYYSYQKDRQWTAPEKYTTDNGSKFSFIFVGDPQIGSSNELKGAATEEFYNAQSAAVANDAFNWNTTLNQAMEKTGNKASFVLSSGDQIQSTKKKSPNKAAWGSEIEYSGYLSPDVLKNLPVATTVGNHDADNANYTYHFNTANASELGSNGKVGGDYWFKHDNALFIMLNTQDTNVEEHRQFIEQTVAANKDCKWRIVTLHQDIYGSAEHSNEPEITNLRYQLAPIFEDNKVDVVLTGHDHAY
;
A
#
# COMPACT_ATOMS: atom_id res chain seq x y z
N GLU A 1 -6.33 22.37 -8.26
CA GLU A 1 -6.40 21.30 -9.26
C GLU A 1 -4.99 20.76 -9.49
N TYR A 2 -4.77 19.47 -9.37
CA TYR A 2 -3.50 18.82 -9.65
C TYR A 2 -3.72 17.60 -10.56
N VAL A 3 -2.68 17.21 -11.28
CA VAL A 3 -2.70 16.10 -12.23
C VAL A 3 -1.74 15.02 -11.72
N SER A 4 -2.25 13.80 -11.59
CA SER A 4 -1.43 12.64 -11.33
C SER A 4 -0.85 12.09 -12.63
N ASN A 5 0.47 11.95 -12.68
CA ASN A 5 1.14 11.36 -13.83
C ASN A 5 1.73 9.99 -13.40
N LYS A 6 1.32 8.93 -14.10
CA LYS A 6 1.81 7.58 -13.87
C LYS A 6 2.62 7.13 -15.07
N VAL A 7 3.83 6.66 -14.83
CA VAL A 7 4.74 6.16 -15.87
C VAL A 7 5.26 4.80 -15.46
N THR A 8 5.21 3.84 -16.38
CA THR A 8 5.74 2.50 -16.16
C THR A 8 6.96 2.29 -17.06
N ALA A 9 8.11 2.01 -16.46
CA ALA A 9 9.29 1.59 -17.19
C ALA A 9 9.22 0.07 -17.44
N THR A 10 9.42 -0.34 -18.68
CA THR A 10 9.40 -1.75 -19.10
C THR A 10 10.77 -2.21 -19.59
N ASP A 11 10.92 -3.52 -19.78
CA ASP A 11 12.13 -4.15 -20.35
C ASP A 11 13.41 -3.85 -19.57
N LEU A 12 13.30 -3.65 -18.26
CA LEU A 12 14.44 -3.46 -17.39
C LEU A 12 15.25 -4.77 -17.26
N LYS A 13 16.56 -4.66 -17.39
CA LYS A 13 17.48 -5.79 -17.22
C LYS A 13 17.79 -6.00 -15.75
N ALA A 14 17.95 -7.25 -15.33
CA ALA A 14 18.41 -7.58 -13.97
C ALA A 14 19.82 -7.04 -13.70
N ASN A 15 20.14 -6.81 -12.42
CA ASN A 15 21.45 -6.28 -11.96
C ASN A 15 21.87 -4.99 -12.68
N THR A 16 20.94 -4.15 -13.04
CA THR A 16 21.22 -2.96 -13.85
C THR A 16 20.81 -1.70 -13.11
N THR A 17 21.68 -0.72 -13.07
CA THR A 17 21.38 0.59 -12.52
C THR A 17 20.79 1.49 -13.59
N TYR A 18 19.64 2.04 -13.30
CA TYR A 18 18.92 3.03 -14.10
C TYR A 18 18.91 4.36 -13.37
N TYR A 19 18.78 5.43 -14.13
CA TYR A 19 18.59 6.77 -13.61
C TYR A 19 17.29 7.34 -14.19
N TYR A 20 16.49 7.95 -13.36
CA TYR A 20 15.27 8.60 -13.79
C TYR A 20 15.19 10.03 -13.28
N SER A 21 14.56 10.90 -14.05
CA SER A 21 14.22 12.26 -13.66
C SER A 21 12.85 12.59 -14.22
N TYR A 22 12.21 13.58 -13.64
CA TYR A 22 10.90 14.07 -14.06
C TYR A 22 10.89 15.60 -14.08
N GLN A 23 9.93 16.18 -14.80
CA GLN A 23 9.76 17.63 -14.80
C GLN A 23 8.90 18.07 -13.61
N LYS A 24 9.44 19.01 -12.84
CA LYS A 24 8.73 19.77 -11.83
C LYS A 24 8.90 21.25 -12.12
N ASP A 25 7.80 22.00 -12.20
CA ASP A 25 7.80 23.43 -12.51
C ASP A 25 8.60 23.77 -13.79
N ARG A 26 8.44 22.96 -14.83
CA ARG A 26 9.15 23.04 -16.12
C ARG A 26 10.67 22.84 -16.04
N GLN A 27 11.19 22.37 -14.94
CA GLN A 27 12.61 22.04 -14.75
C GLN A 27 12.76 20.54 -14.52
N TRP A 28 13.82 19.95 -15.05
CA TRP A 28 14.15 18.56 -14.76
C TRP A 28 14.73 18.45 -13.34
N THR A 29 14.26 17.47 -12.59
CA THR A 29 14.85 17.11 -11.30
C THR A 29 16.25 16.56 -11.49
N ALA A 30 17.07 16.59 -10.43
CA ALA A 30 18.27 15.79 -10.39
C ALA A 30 17.93 14.31 -10.64
N PRO A 31 18.77 13.55 -11.35
CA PRO A 31 18.53 12.13 -11.57
C PRO A 31 18.55 11.34 -10.26
N GLU A 32 17.50 10.53 -10.05
CA GLU A 32 17.47 9.54 -9.00
C GLU A 32 17.90 8.17 -9.53
N LYS A 33 18.44 7.35 -8.66
CA LYS A 33 19.01 6.06 -9.03
C LYS A 33 18.06 4.93 -8.63
N TYR A 34 17.87 3.97 -9.52
CA TYR A 34 17.22 2.70 -9.21
C TYR A 34 18.06 1.53 -9.74
N THR A 35 18.26 0.50 -8.92
CA THR A 35 18.99 -0.71 -9.34
C THR A 35 18.07 -1.91 -9.23
N THR A 36 17.87 -2.60 -10.35
CA THR A 36 17.13 -3.87 -10.39
C THR A 36 17.91 -4.96 -9.66
N ASP A 37 17.21 -5.85 -8.98
CA ASP A 37 17.85 -7.01 -8.35
C ASP A 37 18.27 -8.10 -9.37
N ASN A 38 18.82 -9.21 -8.86
CA ASN A 38 19.30 -10.29 -9.70
C ASN A 38 18.21 -11.31 -10.10
N GLY A 39 16.98 -11.15 -9.62
CA GLY A 39 15.85 -12.02 -9.94
C GLY A 39 15.93 -13.46 -9.42
N SER A 40 16.87 -13.80 -8.53
CA SER A 40 17.04 -15.18 -8.07
C SER A 40 16.85 -15.40 -6.57
N LYS A 41 17.12 -14.37 -5.79
CA LYS A 41 16.87 -14.30 -4.34
C LYS A 41 16.53 -12.86 -3.99
N PHE A 42 15.42 -12.66 -3.35
CA PHE A 42 14.99 -11.33 -2.94
C PHE A 42 14.51 -11.35 -1.48
N SER A 43 14.46 -10.19 -0.91
CA SER A 43 13.76 -9.89 0.33
C SER A 43 12.90 -8.66 0.13
N PHE A 44 11.83 -8.57 0.88
CA PHE A 44 10.98 -7.37 0.91
C PHE A 44 10.71 -6.97 2.36
N ILE A 45 10.35 -5.72 2.55
CA ILE A 45 9.93 -5.19 3.84
C ILE A 45 8.41 -5.22 3.86
N PHE A 46 7.84 -5.94 4.84
CA PHE A 46 6.40 -5.90 5.08
C PHE A 46 6.08 -4.91 6.19
N VAL A 47 5.06 -4.08 5.96
CA VAL A 47 4.57 -3.07 6.89
C VAL A 47 3.04 -3.02 6.86
N GLY A 48 2.44 -2.64 7.98
CA GLY A 48 1.02 -2.30 8.09
C GLY A 48 0.85 -0.99 8.84
N ASP A 49 -0.21 -0.30 8.58
CA ASP A 49 -0.79 0.75 9.41
C ASP A 49 0.20 1.87 9.85
N PRO A 50 1.00 2.44 8.95
CA PRO A 50 1.86 3.56 9.32
C PRO A 50 1.06 4.81 9.69
N GLN A 51 -0.17 4.93 9.23
CA GLN A 51 -1.18 5.93 9.60
C GLN A 51 -0.60 7.33 9.82
N ILE A 52 0.12 7.84 8.80
CA ILE A 52 0.73 9.18 8.86
C ILE A 52 -0.35 10.22 9.15
N GLY A 53 -0.15 11.01 10.21
CA GLY A 53 -1.09 11.98 10.73
C GLY A 53 -1.80 11.53 12.01
N SER A 54 -1.59 10.29 12.47
CA SER A 54 -2.26 9.71 13.64
C SER A 54 -1.89 10.41 14.96
N SER A 55 -0.72 11.03 15.05
CA SER A 55 -0.30 11.75 16.25
C SER A 55 -1.00 13.11 16.45
N ASN A 56 -1.96 13.49 15.59
CA ASN A 56 -2.82 14.64 15.83
C ASN A 56 -3.90 14.29 16.86
N GLU A 57 -3.80 14.84 18.04
CA GLU A 57 -4.75 14.63 19.15
C GLU A 57 -6.02 15.49 19.03
N LEU A 58 -6.05 16.49 18.15
CA LEU A 58 -7.19 17.38 17.98
C LEU A 58 -8.28 16.70 17.17
N LYS A 59 -9.46 16.58 17.76
CA LYS A 59 -10.62 15.96 17.09
C LYS A 59 -11.45 16.99 16.31
N GLY A 60 -11.35 16.92 15.00
CA GLY A 60 -12.51 17.12 14.14
C GLY A 60 -13.04 18.49 13.82
N ALA A 61 -12.40 19.63 14.12
CA ALA A 61 -12.86 20.91 13.62
C ALA A 61 -11.96 21.43 12.48
N ALA A 62 -12.55 22.13 11.49
CA ALA A 62 -11.77 22.82 10.45
C ALA A 62 -11.33 24.18 10.99
N THR A 63 -10.47 24.17 11.93
CA THR A 63 -9.86 25.37 12.49
C THR A 63 -8.41 25.44 12.05
N GLU A 64 -7.86 26.63 12.09
CA GLU A 64 -6.42 26.85 11.84
C GLU A 64 -5.59 26.01 12.83
N GLU A 65 -6.02 25.92 14.08
CA GLU A 65 -5.39 25.10 15.11
C GLU A 65 -5.34 23.61 14.69
N PHE A 66 -6.44 23.07 14.16
CA PHE A 66 -6.47 21.70 13.66
C PHE A 66 -5.48 21.49 12.50
N TYR A 67 -5.42 22.40 11.54
CA TYR A 67 -4.51 22.29 10.41
C TYR A 67 -3.04 22.40 10.83
N ASN A 68 -2.72 23.25 11.78
CA ASN A 68 -1.37 23.36 12.31
C ASN A 68 -0.96 22.10 13.08
N ALA A 69 -1.87 21.54 13.89
CA ALA A 69 -1.64 20.28 14.59
C ALA A 69 -1.49 19.12 13.62
N GLN A 70 -2.29 19.08 12.54
CA GLN A 70 -2.17 18.04 11.49
C GLN A 70 -0.84 18.12 10.77
N SER A 71 -0.36 19.29 10.42
CA SER A 71 0.95 19.47 9.80
C SER A 71 2.09 19.04 10.72
N ALA A 72 2.00 19.34 12.01
CA ALA A 72 2.97 18.90 13.01
C ALA A 72 2.95 17.37 13.20
N ALA A 73 1.76 16.77 13.25
CA ALA A 73 1.60 15.33 13.33
C ALA A 73 2.20 14.62 12.12
N VAL A 74 1.92 15.10 10.91
CA VAL A 74 2.50 14.55 9.68
C VAL A 74 4.01 14.63 9.70
N ALA A 75 4.59 15.74 10.13
CA ALA A 75 6.04 15.88 10.22
C ALA A 75 6.66 14.88 11.23
N ASN A 76 6.04 14.71 12.40
CA ASN A 76 6.45 13.74 13.41
C ASN A 76 6.37 12.31 12.91
N ASP A 77 5.22 11.94 12.33
CA ASP A 77 4.97 10.56 11.89
C ASP A 77 5.83 10.21 10.68
N ALA A 78 6.03 11.15 9.75
CA ALA A 78 6.94 10.97 8.63
C ALA A 78 8.40 10.78 9.06
N PHE A 79 8.84 11.47 10.11
CA PHE A 79 10.17 11.27 10.69
C PHE A 79 10.32 9.85 11.27
N ASN A 80 9.34 9.39 12.04
CA ASN A 80 9.34 8.05 12.61
C ASN A 80 9.26 6.98 11.51
N TRP A 81 8.42 7.18 10.50
CA TRP A 81 8.30 6.32 9.34
C TRP A 81 9.61 6.19 8.56
N ASN A 82 10.27 7.32 8.28
CA ASN A 82 11.59 7.33 7.66
C ASN A 82 12.62 6.55 8.48
N THR A 83 12.61 6.71 9.79
CA THR A 83 13.51 5.97 10.70
C THR A 83 13.24 4.48 10.62
N THR A 84 11.98 4.05 10.66
CA THR A 84 11.57 2.65 10.57
C THR A 84 12.03 2.02 9.25
N LEU A 85 11.80 2.70 8.13
CA LEU A 85 12.22 2.18 6.81
C LEU A 85 13.75 2.06 6.70
N ASN A 86 14.49 3.04 7.19
CA ASN A 86 15.95 2.97 7.14
C ASN A 86 16.49 1.82 8.01
N GLN A 87 15.93 1.62 9.21
CA GLN A 87 16.30 0.47 10.07
C GLN A 87 15.94 -0.87 9.43
N ALA A 88 14.77 -0.96 8.79
CA ALA A 88 14.38 -2.17 8.06
C ALA A 88 15.32 -2.45 6.88
N MET A 89 15.71 -1.42 6.14
CA MET A 89 16.71 -1.56 5.07
C MET A 89 18.05 -2.05 5.59
N GLU A 90 18.54 -1.52 6.69
CA GLU A 90 19.77 -2.00 7.34
C GLU A 90 19.68 -3.48 7.69
N LYS A 91 18.55 -3.94 8.23
CA LYS A 91 18.31 -5.36 8.57
C LYS A 91 18.36 -6.29 7.36
N THR A 92 17.98 -5.79 6.18
CA THR A 92 18.10 -6.55 4.92
C THR A 92 19.48 -6.41 4.27
N GLY A 93 20.43 -5.75 4.92
CA GLY A 93 21.73 -5.40 4.33
C GLY A 93 21.61 -4.46 3.15
N ASN A 94 20.61 -3.58 3.15
CA ASN A 94 20.26 -2.65 2.06
C ASN A 94 19.91 -3.35 0.74
N LYS A 95 19.28 -4.53 0.82
CA LYS A 95 18.98 -5.38 -0.34
C LYS A 95 17.50 -5.71 -0.51
N ALA A 96 16.61 -5.06 0.26
CA ALA A 96 15.17 -5.24 0.02
C ALA A 96 14.82 -4.77 -1.39
N SER A 97 14.02 -5.56 -2.10
CA SER A 97 13.59 -5.28 -3.46
C SER A 97 12.44 -4.29 -3.51
N PHE A 98 11.57 -4.32 -2.50
CA PHE A 98 10.41 -3.42 -2.38
C PHE A 98 9.86 -3.41 -0.96
N VAL A 99 8.95 -2.48 -0.70
CA VAL A 99 8.08 -2.45 0.48
C VAL A 99 6.71 -2.99 0.08
N LEU A 100 6.15 -3.88 0.89
CA LEU A 100 4.78 -4.37 0.79
C LEU A 100 3.99 -3.80 1.96
N SER A 101 2.96 -3.00 1.69
CA SER A 101 2.15 -2.32 2.70
C SER A 101 0.72 -2.85 2.70
N SER A 102 0.24 -3.29 3.85
CA SER A 102 -1.10 -3.87 4.00
C SER A 102 -2.22 -2.84 4.24
N GLY A 103 -2.02 -1.58 3.90
CA GLY A 103 -3.05 -0.56 4.02
C GLY A 103 -2.83 0.43 5.16
N ASP A 104 -3.77 1.35 5.29
CA ASP A 104 -3.76 2.44 6.27
C ASP A 104 -2.45 3.23 6.24
N GLN A 105 -2.08 3.67 5.04
CA GLN A 105 -0.91 4.52 4.83
C GLN A 105 -1.04 5.87 5.53
N ILE A 106 -2.27 6.34 5.64
CA ILE A 106 -2.63 7.64 6.23
C ILE A 106 -3.69 7.49 7.31
N GLN A 107 -3.91 8.57 8.08
CA GLN A 107 -4.90 8.62 9.15
C GLN A 107 -6.23 9.22 8.73
N SER A 108 -6.24 10.15 7.78
CA SER A 108 -7.43 10.93 7.45
C SER A 108 -8.48 10.16 6.69
N THR A 109 -9.69 10.12 7.27
CA THR A 109 -10.88 9.56 6.65
C THR A 109 -11.89 10.65 6.29
N LYS A 110 -12.80 10.32 5.39
CA LYS A 110 -13.91 11.14 4.90
C LYS A 110 -14.88 11.67 5.97
N LYS A 111 -14.91 11.04 7.11
CA LYS A 111 -16.01 11.10 8.09
C LYS A 111 -16.36 12.51 8.62
N LYS A 112 -15.61 13.57 8.32
CA LYS A 112 -15.83 14.88 8.96
C LYS A 112 -15.96 16.09 8.05
N SER A 113 -15.51 16.07 6.82
CA SER A 113 -15.80 17.06 5.75
C SER A 113 -15.10 16.66 4.44
N PRO A 114 -15.80 16.58 3.31
CA PRO A 114 -15.18 16.21 2.02
C PRO A 114 -13.99 17.07 1.63
N ASN A 115 -14.07 18.38 1.84
CA ASN A 115 -12.99 19.29 1.47
C ASN A 115 -11.76 19.19 2.38
N LYS A 116 -11.97 18.77 3.63
CA LYS A 116 -10.90 18.62 4.62
C LYS A 116 -10.23 17.27 4.55
N ALA A 117 -11.01 16.21 4.27
CA ALA A 117 -10.46 14.89 4.05
C ALA A 117 -9.48 14.90 2.87
N ALA A 118 -9.82 15.59 1.77
CA ALA A 118 -8.94 15.71 0.61
C ALA A 118 -7.63 16.44 0.93
N TRP A 119 -7.68 17.54 1.69
CA TRP A 119 -6.45 18.25 2.11
C TRP A 119 -5.64 17.45 3.13
N GLY A 120 -6.31 16.90 4.15
CA GLY A 120 -5.64 16.11 5.19
C GLY A 120 -4.96 14.88 4.61
N SER A 121 -5.64 14.13 3.77
CA SER A 121 -5.06 12.96 3.12
C SER A 121 -3.89 13.33 2.18
N GLU A 122 -3.95 14.47 1.50
CA GLU A 122 -2.87 14.89 0.61
C GLU A 122 -1.57 15.18 1.37
N ILE A 123 -1.65 15.93 2.48
CA ILE A 123 -0.47 16.21 3.30
C ILE A 123 0.07 14.93 3.96
N GLU A 124 -0.81 14.01 4.36
CA GLU A 124 -0.44 12.72 4.94
C GLU A 124 0.23 11.80 3.92
N TYR A 125 -0.29 11.68 2.69
CA TYR A 125 0.40 10.95 1.62
C TYR A 125 1.75 11.59 1.26
N SER A 126 1.85 12.91 1.30
CA SER A 126 3.14 13.60 1.14
C SER A 126 4.14 13.19 2.24
N GLY A 127 3.68 13.02 3.47
CA GLY A 127 4.49 12.51 4.58
C GLY A 127 4.88 11.04 4.38
N TYR A 128 3.91 10.20 3.98
CA TYR A 128 4.16 8.78 3.71
C TYR A 128 5.21 8.56 2.62
N LEU A 129 5.18 9.37 1.56
CA LEU A 129 6.08 9.27 0.41
C LEU A 129 7.37 10.09 0.58
N SER A 130 7.56 10.78 1.70
CA SER A 130 8.72 11.66 1.93
C SER A 130 10.06 10.96 2.19
N PRO A 131 10.15 9.72 2.71
CA PRO A 131 11.44 9.08 2.97
C PRO A 131 12.28 8.96 1.70
N ASP A 132 13.52 9.42 1.75
CA ASP A 132 14.42 9.39 0.60
C ASP A 132 14.68 7.98 0.07
N VAL A 133 14.63 6.97 0.93
CA VAL A 133 14.81 5.57 0.54
C VAL A 133 13.75 5.12 -0.49
N LEU A 134 12.54 5.66 -0.44
CA LEU A 134 11.45 5.33 -1.36
C LEU A 134 11.70 5.81 -2.80
N LYS A 135 12.64 6.69 -3.03
CA LYS A 135 13.08 7.06 -4.38
C LYS A 135 13.73 5.89 -5.13
N ASN A 136 14.30 4.94 -4.38
CA ASN A 136 15.00 3.77 -4.93
C ASN A 136 14.37 2.44 -4.52
N LEU A 137 13.33 2.47 -3.69
CA LEU A 137 12.66 1.30 -3.14
C LEU A 137 11.16 1.36 -3.51
N PRO A 138 10.72 0.57 -4.49
CA PRO A 138 9.30 0.52 -4.87
C PRO A 138 8.39 0.15 -3.71
N VAL A 139 7.17 0.68 -3.72
CA VAL A 139 6.14 0.37 -2.73
C VAL A 139 4.94 -0.25 -3.41
N ALA A 140 4.52 -1.42 -2.94
CA ALA A 140 3.25 -2.05 -3.29
C ALA A 140 2.30 -1.92 -2.10
N THR A 141 1.14 -1.30 -2.31
CA THR A 141 0.18 -0.99 -1.24
C THR A 141 -1.16 -1.67 -1.50
N THR A 142 -1.88 -2.04 -0.45
CA THR A 142 -3.32 -2.27 -0.53
C THR A 142 -4.07 -1.13 0.15
N VAL A 143 -5.38 -1.08 0.00
CA VAL A 143 -6.24 -0.03 0.55
C VAL A 143 -6.68 -0.42 1.95
N GLY A 144 -6.38 0.41 2.95
CA GLY A 144 -6.97 0.31 4.28
C GLY A 144 -8.22 1.16 4.44
N ASN A 145 -8.90 1.04 5.57
CA ASN A 145 -10.12 1.80 5.82
C ASN A 145 -9.86 3.30 5.98
N HIS A 146 -8.66 3.70 6.37
CA HIS A 146 -8.26 5.10 6.41
C HIS A 146 -7.92 5.67 5.03
N ASP A 147 -7.53 4.84 4.07
CA ASP A 147 -7.28 5.23 2.67
C ASP A 147 -8.56 5.29 1.83
N ALA A 148 -9.57 4.48 2.17
CA ALA A 148 -10.71 4.15 1.30
C ALA A 148 -11.66 5.32 1.00
N ASP A 149 -11.61 6.37 1.78
CA ASP A 149 -12.66 7.38 1.82
C ASP A 149 -12.48 8.53 0.81
N ASN A 150 -11.37 8.57 0.08
CA ASN A 150 -11.16 9.59 -0.94
C ASN A 150 -10.27 9.09 -2.08
N ALA A 151 -10.34 9.78 -3.21
CA ALA A 151 -9.63 9.39 -4.42
C ALA A 151 -8.10 9.62 -4.37
N ASN A 152 -7.57 10.27 -3.34
CA ASN A 152 -6.15 10.64 -3.29
C ASN A 152 -5.23 9.41 -3.33
N TYR A 153 -5.65 8.29 -2.73
CA TYR A 153 -4.91 7.02 -2.86
C TYR A 153 -4.59 6.70 -4.32
N THR A 154 -5.57 6.78 -5.21
CA THR A 154 -5.39 6.42 -6.62
C THR A 154 -4.48 7.39 -7.39
N TYR A 155 -4.28 8.60 -6.86
CA TYR A 155 -3.38 9.56 -7.47
C TYR A 155 -1.91 9.32 -7.13
N HIS A 156 -1.64 8.69 -5.99
CA HIS A 156 -0.29 8.46 -5.48
C HIS A 156 0.30 7.09 -5.84
N PHE A 157 -0.55 6.08 -6.02
CA PHE A 157 -0.08 4.72 -6.25
C PHE A 157 -0.38 4.23 -7.67
N ASN A 158 0.63 3.66 -8.32
CA ASN A 158 0.53 3.04 -9.64
C ASN A 158 0.48 1.52 -9.47
N THR A 159 -0.72 0.97 -9.40
CA THR A 159 -0.95 -0.46 -9.19
C THR A 159 -0.74 -1.24 -10.48
N ALA A 160 0.15 -2.23 -10.44
CA ALA A 160 0.44 -3.07 -11.60
C ALA A 160 -0.70 -4.04 -11.88
N ASN A 161 -1.02 -4.29 -13.16
CA ASN A 161 -2.06 -5.24 -13.55
C ASN A 161 -3.38 -5.06 -12.77
N ALA A 162 -3.77 -3.79 -12.57
CA ALA A 162 -5.00 -3.45 -11.85
C ALA A 162 -6.24 -4.03 -12.54
N SER A 163 -7.20 -4.46 -11.73
CA SER A 163 -8.47 -5.01 -12.16
C SER A 163 -9.63 -4.07 -11.82
N GLU A 164 -10.73 -4.20 -12.53
CA GLU A 164 -12.01 -3.59 -12.13
C GLU A 164 -12.69 -4.39 -11.00
N LEU A 165 -12.26 -5.64 -10.78
CA LEU A 165 -12.74 -6.47 -9.67
C LEU A 165 -12.15 -5.98 -8.34
N GLY A 166 -12.90 -6.16 -7.27
CA GLY A 166 -12.51 -5.71 -5.94
C GLY A 166 -12.55 -4.19 -5.75
N SER A 167 -13.27 -3.48 -6.61
CA SER A 167 -13.46 -2.03 -6.47
C SER A 167 -14.89 -1.65 -6.12
N ASN A 168 -15.88 -2.25 -6.74
CA ASN A 168 -17.32 -2.02 -6.52
C ASN A 168 -17.65 -0.55 -6.12
N GLY A 169 -17.09 0.40 -6.85
CA GLY A 169 -17.20 1.83 -6.55
C GLY A 169 -16.38 2.34 -5.36
N LYS A 170 -15.52 1.52 -4.79
CA LYS A 170 -14.56 1.91 -3.77
C LYS A 170 -13.26 2.43 -4.39
N VAL A 171 -12.47 3.10 -3.58
CA VAL A 171 -11.14 3.56 -3.97
C VAL A 171 -10.20 2.38 -4.15
N GLY A 172 -9.43 2.36 -5.22
CA GLY A 172 -8.54 1.26 -5.55
C GLY A 172 -9.25 0.09 -6.23
N GLY A 173 -8.66 -1.07 -6.16
CA GLY A 173 -9.15 -2.32 -6.73
C GLY A 173 -8.14 -3.43 -6.46
N ASP A 174 -8.49 -4.65 -6.82
CA ASP A 174 -7.54 -5.75 -6.74
C ASP A 174 -6.49 -5.61 -7.83
N TYR A 175 -5.26 -5.99 -7.52
CA TYR A 175 -4.16 -5.99 -8.49
C TYR A 175 -3.13 -7.05 -8.14
N TRP A 176 -2.22 -7.34 -9.05
CA TRP A 176 -1.17 -8.32 -8.83
C TRP A 176 0.14 -7.91 -9.50
N PHE A 177 1.22 -8.46 -8.99
CA PHE A 177 2.52 -8.40 -9.64
C PHE A 177 3.33 -9.66 -9.38
N LYS A 178 4.34 -9.87 -10.20
CA LYS A 178 5.32 -10.94 -10.01
C LYS A 178 6.66 -10.36 -9.62
N HIS A 179 7.33 -11.04 -8.72
CA HIS A 179 8.73 -10.78 -8.45
C HIS A 179 9.44 -12.13 -8.36
N ASP A 180 10.38 -12.36 -9.27
CA ASP A 180 11.00 -13.67 -9.48
C ASP A 180 9.92 -14.77 -9.67
N ASN A 181 9.93 -15.79 -8.85
CA ASN A 181 8.97 -16.90 -8.89
C ASN A 181 7.81 -16.76 -7.89
N ALA A 182 7.62 -15.58 -7.34
CA ALA A 182 6.51 -15.28 -6.43
C ALA A 182 5.46 -14.41 -7.11
N LEU A 183 4.20 -14.78 -6.92
CA LEU A 183 3.02 -14.03 -7.31
C LEU A 183 2.48 -13.32 -6.07
N PHE A 184 2.40 -12.01 -6.14
CA PHE A 184 1.79 -11.16 -5.12
C PHE A 184 0.40 -10.74 -5.58
N ILE A 185 -0.60 -11.08 -4.78
CA ILE A 185 -2.03 -10.81 -5.02
C ILE A 185 -2.47 -9.81 -3.98
N MET A 186 -2.84 -8.61 -4.41
CA MET A 186 -3.18 -7.48 -3.56
C MET A 186 -4.69 -7.28 -3.60
N LEU A 187 -5.37 -7.51 -2.48
CA LEU A 187 -6.82 -7.42 -2.39
C LEU A 187 -7.24 -6.11 -1.71
N ASN A 188 -8.21 -5.43 -2.30
CA ASN A 188 -8.87 -4.28 -1.72
C ASN A 188 -10.12 -4.72 -0.94
N THR A 189 -9.93 -5.19 0.27
CA THR A 189 -11.02 -5.70 1.12
C THR A 189 -11.89 -4.59 1.73
N GLN A 190 -11.72 -3.33 1.35
CA GLN A 190 -12.73 -2.28 1.54
C GLN A 190 -13.96 -2.49 0.63
N ASP A 191 -13.79 -3.21 -0.47
CA ASP A 191 -14.89 -3.90 -1.15
C ASP A 191 -15.14 -5.24 -0.45
N THR A 192 -16.35 -5.42 0.05
CA THR A 192 -16.76 -6.64 0.74
C THR A 192 -17.41 -7.68 -0.19
N ASN A 193 -17.39 -7.45 -1.49
CA ASN A 193 -17.86 -8.40 -2.48
C ASN A 193 -16.83 -9.53 -2.72
N VAL A 194 -16.87 -10.52 -1.86
CA VAL A 194 -15.91 -11.65 -1.89
C VAL A 194 -15.96 -12.42 -3.22
N GLU A 195 -17.07 -12.40 -3.93
CA GLU A 195 -17.16 -13.05 -5.27
C GLU A 195 -16.25 -12.36 -6.29
N GLU A 196 -16.11 -11.05 -6.26
CA GLU A 196 -15.15 -10.34 -7.12
C GLU A 196 -13.71 -10.73 -6.77
N HIS A 197 -13.36 -10.77 -5.49
CA HIS A 197 -12.05 -11.23 -5.05
C HIS A 197 -11.76 -12.68 -5.46
N ARG A 198 -12.74 -13.56 -5.35
CA ARG A 198 -12.63 -14.95 -5.80
C ARG A 198 -12.30 -15.01 -7.29
N GLN A 199 -13.08 -14.33 -8.12
CA GLN A 199 -12.87 -14.29 -9.57
C GLN A 199 -11.49 -13.73 -9.91
N PHE A 200 -11.08 -12.65 -9.25
CA PHE A 200 -9.77 -12.05 -9.44
C PHE A 200 -8.64 -13.04 -9.10
N ILE A 201 -8.70 -13.69 -7.93
CA ILE A 201 -7.69 -14.66 -7.50
C ILE A 201 -7.59 -15.82 -8.49
N GLU A 202 -8.72 -16.43 -8.85
CA GLU A 202 -8.77 -17.57 -9.79
C GLU A 202 -8.17 -17.21 -11.15
N GLN A 203 -8.55 -16.05 -11.72
CA GLN A 203 -8.02 -15.58 -12.99
C GLN A 203 -6.52 -15.30 -12.91
N THR A 204 -6.09 -14.64 -11.84
CA THR A 204 -4.68 -14.29 -11.61
C THR A 204 -3.81 -15.53 -11.46
N VAL A 205 -4.25 -16.50 -10.65
CA VAL A 205 -3.53 -17.76 -10.44
C VAL A 205 -3.49 -18.58 -11.73
N ALA A 206 -4.60 -18.63 -12.49
CA ALA A 206 -4.66 -19.35 -13.76
C ALA A 206 -3.71 -18.74 -14.82
N ALA A 207 -3.52 -17.43 -14.80
CA ALA A 207 -2.62 -16.72 -15.70
C ALA A 207 -1.13 -16.85 -15.31
N ASN A 208 -0.82 -17.21 -14.05
CA ASN A 208 0.52 -17.20 -13.48
C ASN A 208 0.92 -18.56 -12.86
N LYS A 209 0.64 -19.65 -13.58
CA LYS A 209 0.92 -21.04 -13.12
C LYS A 209 2.41 -21.36 -12.95
N ASP A 210 3.27 -20.56 -13.54
CA ASP A 210 4.71 -20.66 -13.46
C ASP A 210 5.28 -20.15 -12.10
N CYS A 211 4.50 -19.38 -11.34
CA CYS A 211 4.90 -18.94 -10.02
C CYS A 211 4.86 -20.08 -9.00
N LYS A 212 5.95 -20.18 -8.23
CA LYS A 212 6.09 -21.18 -7.17
C LYS A 212 5.37 -20.76 -5.88
N TRP A 213 5.42 -19.47 -5.57
CA TRP A 213 4.87 -18.91 -4.34
C TRP A 213 3.69 -18.00 -4.67
N ARG A 214 2.65 -18.06 -3.84
CA ARG A 214 1.46 -17.20 -3.91
C ARG A 214 1.27 -16.51 -2.58
N ILE A 215 1.44 -15.19 -2.59
CA ILE A 215 1.39 -14.34 -1.41
C ILE A 215 0.21 -13.40 -1.60
N VAL A 216 -0.74 -13.45 -0.68
CA VAL A 216 -1.88 -12.53 -0.66
C VAL A 216 -1.63 -11.45 0.37
N THR A 217 -1.96 -10.22 0.04
CA THR A 217 -1.99 -9.09 0.98
C THR A 217 -3.35 -8.45 0.95
N LEU A 218 -3.93 -8.24 2.12
CA LEU A 218 -5.19 -7.52 2.32
C LEU A 218 -5.08 -6.71 3.62
N HIS A 219 -6.00 -5.76 3.79
CA HIS A 219 -5.91 -4.89 4.98
C HIS A 219 -6.50 -5.56 6.23
N GLN A 220 -7.75 -6.01 6.17
CA GLN A 220 -8.42 -6.59 7.34
C GLN A 220 -7.70 -7.83 7.84
N ASP A 221 -7.43 -7.86 9.14
CA ASP A 221 -6.76 -8.98 9.79
C ASP A 221 -7.73 -10.13 10.07
N ILE A 222 -7.94 -10.96 9.07
CA ILE A 222 -8.89 -12.08 9.13
C ILE A 222 -8.53 -13.15 10.16
N TYR A 223 -7.30 -13.16 10.67
CA TYR A 223 -6.83 -14.03 11.77
C TYR A 223 -6.11 -13.22 12.84
N GLY A 224 -6.52 -12.00 13.05
CA GLY A 224 -5.95 -11.10 14.03
C GLY A 224 -6.06 -11.58 15.48
N SER A 225 -5.36 -10.90 16.34
CA SER A 225 -5.27 -11.23 17.76
C SER A 225 -5.63 -10.07 18.69
N ALA A 226 -6.10 -8.94 18.15
CA ALA A 226 -6.45 -7.75 18.92
C ALA A 226 -7.92 -7.34 18.73
N GLU A 227 -8.21 -6.05 18.85
CA GLU A 227 -9.57 -5.50 19.03
C GLU A 227 -10.51 -5.84 17.87
N HIS A 228 -10.04 -5.75 16.63
CA HIS A 228 -10.87 -5.93 15.44
C HIS A 228 -11.11 -7.38 15.03
N SER A 229 -10.32 -8.31 15.54
CA SER A 229 -10.29 -9.72 15.09
C SER A 229 -11.62 -10.48 15.20
N ASN A 230 -12.53 -10.03 16.05
CA ASN A 230 -13.84 -10.64 16.28
C ASN A 230 -15.00 -9.80 15.74
N GLU A 231 -14.76 -8.73 15.03
CA GLU A 231 -15.81 -7.95 14.40
C GLU A 231 -16.58 -8.80 13.38
N PRO A 232 -17.89 -8.60 13.25
CA PRO A 232 -18.71 -9.40 12.33
C PRO A 232 -18.22 -9.35 10.88
N GLU A 233 -17.73 -8.19 10.43
CA GLU A 233 -17.16 -8.01 9.09
C GLU A 233 -15.92 -8.86 8.91
N ILE A 234 -14.98 -8.81 9.84
CA ILE A 234 -13.73 -9.57 9.80
C ILE A 234 -14.00 -11.06 9.84
N THR A 235 -14.90 -11.49 10.72
CA THR A 235 -15.33 -12.89 10.85
C THR A 235 -15.95 -13.39 9.53
N ASN A 236 -16.79 -12.58 8.90
CA ASN A 236 -17.42 -12.93 7.63
C ASN A 236 -16.39 -13.04 6.49
N LEU A 237 -15.46 -12.09 6.40
CA LEU A 237 -14.36 -12.16 5.42
C LEU A 237 -13.50 -13.42 5.63
N ARG A 238 -13.18 -13.76 6.88
CA ARG A 238 -12.44 -14.98 7.21
C ARG A 238 -13.11 -16.23 6.67
N TYR A 239 -14.39 -16.42 6.97
CA TYR A 239 -15.13 -17.61 6.54
C TYR A 239 -15.25 -17.73 5.03
N GLN A 240 -15.29 -16.62 4.31
CA GLN A 240 -15.45 -16.62 2.87
C GLN A 240 -14.10 -16.67 2.12
N LEU A 241 -13.08 -15.95 2.59
CA LEU A 241 -11.79 -15.88 1.90
C LEU A 241 -10.89 -17.10 2.18
N ALA A 242 -10.90 -17.66 3.38
CA ALA A 242 -10.01 -18.76 3.72
C ALA A 242 -10.16 -19.97 2.79
N PRO A 243 -11.37 -20.47 2.46
CA PRO A 243 -11.52 -21.56 1.47
C PRO A 243 -11.00 -21.18 0.09
N ILE A 244 -11.19 -19.92 -0.34
CA ILE A 244 -10.69 -19.45 -1.65
C ILE A 244 -9.15 -19.48 -1.67
N PHE A 245 -8.51 -19.10 -0.59
CA PHE A 245 -7.04 -19.15 -0.47
C PHE A 245 -6.53 -20.60 -0.50
N GLU A 246 -7.20 -21.52 0.19
CA GLU A 246 -6.87 -22.95 0.16
C GLU A 246 -7.01 -23.55 -1.23
N ASP A 247 -8.14 -23.33 -1.90
CA ASP A 247 -8.42 -23.83 -3.24
C ASP A 247 -7.40 -23.32 -4.27
N ASN A 248 -6.95 -22.08 -4.10
CA ASN A 248 -5.95 -21.46 -4.96
C ASN A 248 -4.50 -21.67 -4.48
N LYS A 249 -4.28 -22.48 -3.45
CA LYS A 249 -2.96 -22.84 -2.92
C LYS A 249 -2.13 -21.60 -2.58
N VAL A 250 -2.72 -20.67 -1.86
CA VAL A 250 -2.02 -19.51 -1.29
C VAL A 250 -1.08 -19.98 -0.18
N ASP A 251 0.18 -19.58 -0.24
CA ASP A 251 1.20 -20.00 0.72
C ASP A 251 1.27 -19.06 1.93
N VAL A 252 1.03 -17.77 1.74
CA VAL A 252 1.14 -16.76 2.79
C VAL A 252 0.04 -15.71 2.60
N VAL A 253 -0.57 -15.30 3.72
CA VAL A 253 -1.48 -14.16 3.80
C VAL A 253 -0.88 -13.14 4.76
N LEU A 254 -0.76 -11.90 4.31
CA LEU A 254 -0.22 -10.77 5.06
C LEU A 254 -1.32 -9.73 5.26
N THR A 255 -1.52 -9.32 6.50
CA THR A 255 -2.63 -8.45 6.93
C THR A 255 -2.15 -7.27 7.78
N GLY A 256 -3.01 -6.28 8.00
CA GLY A 256 -2.80 -5.14 8.89
C GLY A 256 -3.99 -4.96 9.83
N HIS A 257 -4.45 -3.73 10.03
CA HIS A 257 -5.68 -3.32 10.70
C HIS A 257 -5.70 -3.50 12.23
N ASP A 258 -5.27 -4.63 12.76
CA ASP A 258 -5.42 -4.98 14.18
C ASP A 258 -4.31 -4.37 15.07
N HIS A 259 -3.31 -3.71 14.46
CA HIS A 259 -2.17 -3.06 15.14
C HIS A 259 -1.44 -3.99 16.13
N ALA A 260 -1.49 -5.30 15.89
CA ALA A 260 -0.87 -6.32 16.72
C ALA A 260 0.08 -7.20 15.89
N TYR A 261 1.08 -7.73 16.58
CA TYR A 261 2.09 -8.60 15.98
C TYR A 261 2.17 -9.92 16.75
#